data_3c86cd8fbbab66da91ea32e524670090
#
_entry.id   3c86cd8fbbab66da91ea32e524670090
#
_cell.length_a   1.000
_cell.length_b   1.000
_cell.length_c   1.000
_cell.angle_alpha   90.00
_cell.angle_beta   90.00
_cell.angle_gamma   90.00
#
_symmetry.space_group_name_H-M   'P 1'
#
loop_
_entity.id
_entity.type
_entity.pdbx_description
1 polymer ?
#
loop_
_entity_poly.entity_id
_entity_poly.type
_entity_poly.pdbx_seq_one_letter_code
_entity_poly.pdbx_strand_id
1 'polypeptide(L)'
;MFQKLSDLCGYLEKLEPDEWTVVSMPCIYEENGEEKALWPFKQTLEELYKLRDNEPWVFDTQYMQNPRPLIGLMYPLPWKTYDTIPVTKRHVRKNYTDTADTGVDFLCSINYVETEIGNYVTNVLFTDKPMEYTEPATARMITEDNIERAVIESNNGGRGFRRNVENNCRIMGNTHTILSDFSQTKNKQVRINTHSADVQNMTFFPAGWEKRWPKFYNALKGYKKEGGNEHDDAPDCLTGTFEQRGSGGNNAQRVASFFGR
;
A
#
# COMPACT_ATOMS: atom_id res chain seq x y z
N MET A 1 -7.61 17.38 6.67
CA MET A 1 -6.52 18.34 6.83
C MET A 1 -6.08 18.81 5.45
N PHE A 2 -5.91 20.07 5.26
CA PHE A 2 -5.87 20.70 3.96
C PHE A 2 -4.41 20.88 3.49
N GLN A 3 -4.15 20.64 2.20
CA GLN A 3 -2.83 20.94 1.60
C GLN A 3 -2.79 22.41 1.19
N LYS A 4 -1.95 23.21 1.82
CA LYS A 4 -1.83 24.68 1.64
C LYS A 4 -1.79 25.22 0.20
N LEU A 5 -1.61 24.40 -0.82
CA LEU A 5 -1.42 24.85 -2.19
C LEU A 5 -2.59 24.58 -3.14
N SER A 6 -3.49 23.65 -2.80
CA SER A 6 -4.59 23.24 -3.69
C SER A 6 -5.95 23.13 -2.99
N ASP A 7 -6.02 23.51 -1.72
CA ASP A 7 -7.25 23.50 -0.94
C ASP A 7 -7.81 24.91 -0.71
N LEU A 8 -8.99 24.97 -0.10
CA LEU A 8 -9.67 26.24 0.17
C LEU A 8 -8.84 27.19 1.03
N CYS A 9 -8.12 26.69 2.05
CA CYS A 9 -7.32 27.55 2.92
C CYS A 9 -6.15 28.19 2.17
N GLY A 10 -5.41 27.41 1.39
CA GLY A 10 -4.32 27.94 0.56
C GLY A 10 -4.80 28.86 -0.56
N TYR A 11 -6.02 28.64 -1.06
CA TYR A 11 -6.66 29.52 -2.03
C TYR A 11 -7.03 30.88 -1.40
N LEU A 12 -7.66 30.89 -0.22
CA LEU A 12 -8.05 32.11 0.50
C LEU A 12 -6.83 32.91 0.95
N GLU A 13 -5.79 32.23 1.47
CA GLU A 13 -4.52 32.88 1.87
C GLU A 13 -3.83 33.60 0.70
N LYS A 14 -4.01 33.08 -0.54
CA LYS A 14 -3.47 33.71 -1.74
C LYS A 14 -4.29 34.89 -2.25
N LEU A 15 -5.62 34.78 -2.21
CA LEU A 15 -6.51 35.78 -2.79
C LEU A 15 -6.79 36.96 -1.85
N GLU A 16 -6.86 36.69 -0.57
CA GLU A 16 -7.31 37.65 0.45
C GLU A 16 -6.37 37.62 1.67
N PRO A 17 -5.04 37.86 1.47
CA PRO A 17 -4.06 37.64 2.53
C PRO A 17 -4.25 38.60 3.73
N ASP A 18 -4.89 39.76 3.53
CA ASP A 18 -5.12 40.74 4.57
C ASP A 18 -6.42 40.46 5.39
N GLU A 19 -7.29 39.59 4.90
CA GLU A 19 -8.55 39.27 5.57
C GLU A 19 -8.46 38.03 6.48
N TRP A 20 -7.38 37.25 6.34
CA TRP A 20 -7.22 35.99 7.04
C TRP A 20 -6.03 35.94 7.96
N THR A 21 -6.25 35.52 9.19
CA THR A 21 -5.15 35.22 10.12
C THR A 21 -4.87 33.71 10.10
N VAL A 22 -3.69 33.34 9.64
CA VAL A 22 -3.25 31.94 9.63
C VAL A 22 -2.51 31.61 10.93
N VAL A 23 -3.05 30.64 11.68
CA VAL A 23 -2.40 30.13 12.89
C VAL A 23 -1.81 28.77 12.60
N SER A 24 -0.47 28.67 12.62
CA SER A 24 0.25 27.40 12.50
C SER A 24 0.70 26.92 13.89
N MET A 25 0.36 25.68 14.24
CA MET A 25 0.70 25.07 15.50
C MET A 25 1.39 23.72 15.27
N PRO A 26 2.68 23.70 14.87
CA PRO A 26 3.42 22.45 14.68
C PRO A 26 3.53 21.68 15.99
N CYS A 27 3.43 20.35 15.92
CA CYS A 27 3.47 19.50 17.12
C CYS A 27 4.83 19.50 17.84
N ILE A 28 5.91 19.84 17.12
CA ILE A 28 7.24 20.11 17.68
C ILE A 28 7.62 21.53 17.31
N TYR A 29 8.10 22.27 18.28
CA TYR A 29 8.65 23.63 18.11
C TYR A 29 9.97 23.75 18.83
N GLU A 30 10.78 24.74 18.45
CA GLU A 30 12.07 25.04 19.07
C GLU A 30 11.92 26.20 20.05
N GLU A 31 12.42 26.03 21.26
CA GLU A 31 12.52 27.08 22.27
C GLU A 31 13.89 27.00 22.94
N ASN A 32 14.66 28.10 22.90
CA ASN A 32 16.03 28.21 23.43
C ASN A 32 17.02 27.16 22.88
N GLY A 33 16.84 26.72 21.63
CA GLY A 33 17.70 25.71 20.99
C GLY A 33 17.34 24.26 21.33
N GLU A 34 16.22 24.04 22.00
CA GLU A 34 15.71 22.71 22.31
C GLU A 34 14.35 22.47 21.65
N GLU A 35 14.18 21.27 21.06
CA GLU A 35 12.88 20.84 20.54
C GLU A 35 11.92 20.52 21.71
N LYS A 36 10.69 21.01 21.61
CA LYS A 36 9.62 20.76 22.60
C LYS A 36 8.35 20.31 21.90
N ALA A 37 7.62 19.41 22.56
CA ALA A 37 6.28 19.03 22.11
C ALA A 37 5.28 20.13 22.45
N LEU A 38 4.43 20.51 21.48
CA LEU A 38 3.37 21.50 21.67
C LEU A 38 2.37 21.08 22.76
N TRP A 39 2.10 19.80 22.83
CA TRP A 39 1.13 19.25 23.80
C TRP A 39 1.67 17.97 24.48
N PRO A 40 2.64 18.12 25.40
CA PRO A 40 3.38 16.99 25.98
C PRO A 40 2.51 16.03 26.80
N PHE A 41 1.35 16.48 27.30
CA PHE A 41 0.39 15.62 28.02
C PHE A 41 -0.33 14.62 27.11
N LYS A 42 -0.43 14.90 25.81
CA LYS A 42 -1.09 14.04 24.83
C LYS A 42 -0.09 13.19 24.07
N GLN A 43 1.03 13.77 23.68
CA GLN A 43 2.10 13.11 22.94
C GLN A 43 3.44 13.66 23.39
N THR A 44 4.30 12.78 23.87
CA THR A 44 5.68 13.11 24.26
C THR A 44 6.55 13.33 23.01
N LEU A 45 7.68 14.00 23.16
CA LEU A 45 8.66 14.15 22.09
C LEU A 45 9.12 12.80 21.53
N GLU A 46 9.32 11.81 22.39
CA GLU A 46 9.73 10.46 22.00
C GLU A 46 8.69 9.78 21.08
N GLU A 47 7.42 9.91 21.43
CA GLU A 47 6.32 9.40 20.60
C GLU A 47 6.23 10.13 19.26
N LEU A 48 6.42 11.44 19.27
CA LEU A 48 6.43 12.26 18.06
C LEU A 48 7.63 11.92 17.15
N TYR A 49 8.80 11.64 17.72
CA TYR A 49 9.95 11.18 16.95
C TYR A 49 9.71 9.80 16.32
N LYS A 50 9.14 8.86 17.07
CA LYS A 50 8.75 7.55 16.52
C LYS A 50 7.76 7.69 15.36
N LEU A 51 6.80 8.60 15.48
CA LEU A 51 5.84 8.89 14.42
C LEU A 51 6.51 9.51 13.19
N ARG A 52 7.44 10.45 13.42
CA ARG A 52 8.25 11.07 12.36
C ARG A 52 9.07 10.03 11.58
N ASP A 53 9.70 9.11 12.29
CA ASP A 53 10.54 8.07 11.68
C ASP A 53 9.72 7.03 10.91
N ASN A 54 8.52 6.71 11.39
CA ASN A 54 7.62 5.76 10.75
C ASN A 54 6.88 6.32 9.53
N GLU A 55 6.42 7.57 9.62
CA GLU A 55 5.58 8.21 8.59
C GLU A 55 6.03 9.66 8.31
N PRO A 56 7.26 9.89 7.79
CA PRO A 56 7.87 11.22 7.68
C PRO A 56 7.03 12.24 6.91
N TRP A 57 6.43 11.83 5.80
CA TRP A 57 5.61 12.71 4.98
C TRP A 57 4.29 13.12 5.67
N VAL A 58 3.63 12.16 6.32
CA VAL A 58 2.42 12.43 7.11
C VAL A 58 2.75 13.34 8.29
N PHE A 59 3.88 13.08 8.94
CA PHE A 59 4.37 13.89 10.04
C PHE A 59 4.61 15.34 9.61
N ASP A 60 5.39 15.57 8.55
CA ASP A 60 5.65 16.91 8.02
C ASP A 60 4.35 17.63 7.64
N THR A 61 3.46 16.95 6.92
CA THR A 61 2.25 17.58 6.38
C THR A 61 1.20 17.86 7.46
N GLN A 62 0.96 16.90 8.34
CA GLN A 62 -0.17 16.95 9.28
C GLN A 62 0.23 17.43 10.66
N TYR A 63 1.37 16.98 11.17
CA TYR A 63 1.82 17.30 12.52
C TYR A 63 2.69 18.56 12.57
N MET A 64 3.57 18.73 11.60
CA MET A 64 4.37 19.95 11.48
C MET A 64 3.66 21.07 10.70
N GLN A 65 2.48 20.78 10.11
CA GLN A 65 1.70 21.73 9.30
C GLN A 65 2.52 22.36 8.16
N ASN A 66 3.45 21.60 7.60
CA ASN A 66 4.34 22.03 6.53
C ASN A 66 4.11 21.18 5.27
N PRO A 67 2.97 21.38 4.56
CA PRO A 67 2.68 20.63 3.35
C PRO A 67 3.66 21.03 2.24
N ARG A 68 4.42 20.05 1.76
CA ARG A 68 5.30 20.23 0.61
C ARG A 68 4.65 19.60 -0.61
N PRO A 69 4.67 20.26 -1.77
CA PRO A 69 4.22 19.63 -3.01
C PRO A 69 5.07 18.38 -3.29
N LEU A 70 4.40 17.26 -3.48
CA LEU A 70 5.06 16.07 -4.01
C LEU A 70 5.12 16.22 -5.53
N ILE A 71 6.29 16.50 -6.09
CA ILE A 71 6.48 16.72 -7.53
C ILE A 71 7.18 15.52 -8.14
N GLY A 72 6.77 15.15 -9.35
CA GLY A 72 7.40 14.13 -10.17
C GLY A 72 6.83 12.72 -10.01
N LEU A 73 7.53 11.75 -10.55
CA LEU A 73 7.11 10.35 -10.52
C LEU A 73 7.24 9.75 -9.13
N MET A 74 6.25 8.96 -8.72
CA MET A 74 6.28 8.22 -7.47
C MET A 74 7.40 7.18 -7.47
N TYR A 75 7.54 6.47 -8.60
CA TYR A 75 8.51 5.40 -8.78
C TYR A 75 9.46 5.74 -9.92
N PRO A 76 10.58 6.43 -9.63
CA PRO A 76 11.57 6.73 -10.67
C PRO A 76 12.22 5.42 -11.16
N LEU A 77 12.33 5.31 -12.49
CA LEU A 77 12.96 4.15 -13.14
C LEU A 77 14.50 4.21 -13.02
N PRO A 78 15.19 3.05 -13.11
CA PRO A 78 14.68 1.70 -13.40
C PRO A 78 14.21 0.94 -12.16
N TRP A 79 13.24 0.01 -12.37
CA TRP A 79 12.86 -0.97 -11.36
C TRP A 79 13.93 -2.06 -11.24
N LYS A 80 14.07 -2.64 -10.05
CA LYS A 80 14.95 -3.79 -9.82
C LYS A 80 14.37 -5.03 -10.49
N THR A 81 15.21 -5.80 -11.15
CA THR A 81 14.82 -7.05 -11.80
C THR A 81 15.59 -8.24 -11.24
N TYR A 82 15.04 -9.44 -11.47
CA TYR A 82 15.68 -10.69 -11.09
C TYR A 82 15.54 -11.74 -12.19
N ASP A 83 16.50 -12.64 -12.27
CA ASP A 83 16.43 -13.86 -13.08
C ASP A 83 16.04 -15.07 -12.24
N THR A 84 16.53 -15.13 -10.99
CA THR A 84 16.20 -16.17 -10.03
C THR A 84 15.92 -15.58 -8.66
N ILE A 85 14.92 -16.14 -7.95
CA ILE A 85 14.62 -15.73 -6.58
C ILE A 85 15.65 -16.33 -5.64
N PRO A 86 16.32 -15.53 -4.80
CA PRO A 86 17.33 -16.03 -3.89
C PRO A 86 16.72 -16.95 -2.83
N VAL A 87 17.47 -17.99 -2.47
CA VAL A 87 17.11 -18.84 -1.35
C VAL A 87 17.49 -18.10 -0.06
N THR A 88 16.51 -17.78 0.75
CA THR A 88 16.65 -17.06 2.01
C THR A 88 15.95 -17.81 3.14
N LYS A 89 16.21 -17.44 4.40
CA LYS A 89 15.53 -18.06 5.57
C LYS A 89 14.02 -17.84 5.53
N ARG A 90 13.60 -16.67 5.05
CA ARG A 90 12.19 -16.34 4.81
C ARG A 90 11.90 -16.47 3.33
N HIS A 91 10.99 -17.34 2.99
CA HIS A 91 10.58 -17.61 1.61
C HIS A 91 9.10 -18.02 1.65
N VAL A 92 8.21 -17.03 1.63
CA VAL A 92 6.76 -17.26 1.74
C VAL A 92 6.09 -16.78 0.46
N ARG A 93 5.34 -17.66 -0.20
CA ARG A 93 4.57 -17.34 -1.40
C ARG A 93 3.25 -16.68 -1.00
N LYS A 94 3.06 -15.46 -1.40
CA LYS A 94 1.92 -14.63 -1.04
C LYS A 94 1.20 -14.09 -2.26
N ASN A 95 -0.07 -13.78 -2.06
CA ASN A 95 -0.88 -12.98 -2.99
C ASN A 95 -1.50 -11.82 -2.22
N TYR A 96 -1.57 -10.67 -2.87
CA TYR A 96 -2.39 -9.54 -2.45
C TYR A 96 -3.29 -9.13 -3.62
N THR A 97 -4.58 -8.97 -3.34
CA THR A 97 -5.58 -8.59 -4.34
C THR A 97 -6.35 -7.38 -3.84
N ASP A 98 -6.29 -6.29 -4.60
CA ASP A 98 -7.18 -5.14 -4.53
C ASP A 98 -8.31 -5.36 -5.53
N THR A 99 -9.53 -5.48 -5.03
CA THR A 99 -10.72 -5.74 -5.87
C THR A 99 -11.22 -4.44 -6.47
N ALA A 100 -11.51 -4.44 -7.77
CA ALA A 100 -12.17 -3.31 -8.41
C ALA A 100 -13.51 -3.02 -7.70
N ASP A 101 -13.72 -1.74 -7.37
CA ASP A 101 -15.05 -1.23 -7.06
C ASP A 101 -15.87 -1.11 -8.36
N THR A 102 -17.10 -0.74 -8.30
CA THR A 102 -17.97 -0.70 -9.47
C THR A 102 -17.50 0.30 -10.54
N GLY A 103 -17.35 -0.13 -11.79
CA GLY A 103 -17.28 0.75 -12.98
C GLY A 103 -15.97 0.78 -13.74
N VAL A 104 -15.08 1.74 -13.52
CA VAL A 104 -13.85 1.99 -14.29
C VAL A 104 -12.58 1.49 -13.61
N ASP A 105 -12.68 0.95 -12.40
CA ASP A 105 -11.54 0.54 -11.60
C ASP A 105 -10.97 -0.81 -12.08
N PHE A 106 -9.66 -0.96 -11.95
CA PHE A 106 -8.97 -2.20 -12.29
C PHE A 106 -8.86 -3.11 -11.08
N LEU A 107 -9.20 -4.40 -11.27
CA LEU A 107 -8.72 -5.41 -10.35
C LEU A 107 -7.21 -5.52 -10.49
N CYS A 108 -6.51 -5.47 -9.37
CA CYS A 108 -5.08 -5.73 -9.30
C CYS A 108 -4.80 -6.88 -8.32
N SER A 109 -4.26 -7.98 -8.82
CA SER A 109 -3.84 -9.13 -8.01
C SER A 109 -2.38 -9.45 -8.30
N ILE A 110 -1.55 -9.49 -7.24
CA ILE A 110 -0.10 -9.67 -7.34
C ILE A 110 0.30 -10.92 -6.56
N ASN A 111 0.89 -11.90 -7.25
CA ASN A 111 1.61 -12.99 -6.61
C ASN A 111 3.07 -12.61 -6.42
N TYR A 112 3.62 -12.89 -5.24
CA TYR A 112 4.99 -12.59 -4.91
C TYR A 112 5.58 -13.57 -3.89
N VAL A 113 6.91 -13.65 -3.89
CA VAL A 113 7.66 -14.32 -2.83
C VAL A 113 8.21 -13.27 -1.88
N GLU A 114 7.79 -13.33 -0.63
CA GLU A 114 8.34 -12.48 0.43
C GLU A 114 9.60 -13.10 0.99
N THR A 115 10.70 -12.33 0.95
CA THR A 115 12.00 -12.69 1.52
C THR A 115 12.45 -11.61 2.52
N GLU A 116 13.56 -11.81 3.23
CA GLU A 116 14.18 -10.77 4.04
C GLU A 116 14.62 -9.57 3.20
N ILE A 117 15.02 -9.81 1.95
CA ILE A 117 15.57 -8.79 1.03
C ILE A 117 14.44 -7.91 0.44
N GLY A 118 13.30 -8.51 0.14
CA GLY A 118 12.17 -7.80 -0.49
C GLY A 118 11.11 -8.74 -1.02
N ASN A 119 10.21 -8.18 -1.83
CA ASN A 119 9.11 -8.87 -2.48
C ASN A 119 9.47 -9.14 -3.95
N TYR A 120 9.53 -10.40 -4.33
CA TYR A 120 9.82 -10.87 -5.69
C TYR A 120 8.49 -11.18 -6.38
N VAL A 121 8.04 -10.30 -7.26
CA VAL A 121 6.76 -10.44 -7.98
C VAL A 121 6.89 -11.58 -8.99
N THR A 122 6.00 -12.57 -8.90
CA THR A 122 6.00 -13.74 -9.78
C THR A 122 4.92 -13.69 -10.84
N ASN A 123 3.77 -13.11 -10.50
CA ASN A 123 2.65 -12.97 -11.43
C ASN A 123 1.78 -11.76 -11.10
N VAL A 124 1.13 -11.19 -12.13
CA VAL A 124 0.22 -10.05 -12.00
C VAL A 124 -1.01 -10.25 -12.87
N LEU A 125 -2.19 -10.11 -12.28
CA LEU A 125 -3.45 -9.94 -12.97
C LEU A 125 -3.90 -8.49 -12.76
N PHE A 126 -3.86 -7.69 -13.84
CA PHE A 126 -4.27 -6.30 -13.84
C PHE A 126 -5.27 -6.07 -14.98
N THR A 127 -6.54 -5.89 -14.64
CA THR A 127 -7.61 -5.92 -15.65
C THR A 127 -8.88 -5.20 -15.19
N ASP A 128 -9.59 -4.63 -16.13
CA ASP A 128 -10.91 -3.99 -16.04
C ASP A 128 -12.08 -4.95 -16.32
N LYS A 129 -11.79 -6.26 -16.42
CA LYS A 129 -12.81 -7.27 -16.70
C LYS A 129 -13.72 -7.52 -15.48
N PRO A 130 -14.97 -7.94 -15.71
CA PRO A 130 -15.94 -8.19 -14.64
C PRO A 130 -15.56 -9.38 -13.74
N MET A 131 -16.25 -9.48 -12.59
CA MET A 131 -15.98 -10.47 -11.55
C MET A 131 -16.07 -11.92 -12.05
N GLU A 132 -16.96 -12.21 -12.97
CA GLU A 132 -17.13 -13.54 -13.58
C GLU A 132 -15.85 -14.03 -14.28
N TYR A 133 -15.01 -13.10 -14.73
CA TYR A 133 -13.69 -13.39 -15.28
C TYR A 133 -12.61 -13.33 -14.20
N THR A 134 -12.64 -12.33 -13.35
CA THR A 134 -11.52 -12.05 -12.43
C THR A 134 -11.45 -13.02 -11.27
N GLU A 135 -12.59 -13.51 -10.76
CA GLU A 135 -12.65 -14.51 -9.69
C GLU A 135 -11.96 -15.84 -10.07
N PRO A 136 -12.32 -16.51 -11.19
CA PRO A 136 -11.63 -17.73 -11.58
C PRO A 136 -10.19 -17.47 -12.06
N ALA A 137 -9.89 -16.33 -12.65
CA ALA A 137 -8.54 -15.97 -13.07
C ALA A 137 -7.59 -15.78 -11.86
N THR A 138 -8.06 -15.09 -10.82
CA THR A 138 -7.31 -14.93 -9.56
C THR A 138 -7.09 -16.29 -8.88
N ALA A 139 -8.12 -17.12 -8.79
CA ALA A 139 -8.01 -18.47 -8.22
C ALA A 139 -7.01 -19.36 -8.97
N ARG A 140 -7.00 -19.27 -10.31
CA ARG A 140 -6.05 -20.00 -11.15
C ARG A 140 -4.63 -19.53 -10.88
N MET A 141 -4.39 -18.24 -10.87
CA MET A 141 -3.06 -17.66 -10.62
C MET A 141 -2.53 -18.05 -9.23
N ILE A 142 -3.38 -17.99 -8.21
CA ILE A 142 -3.05 -18.44 -6.84
C ILE A 142 -2.68 -19.93 -6.82
N THR A 143 -3.43 -20.76 -7.55
CA THR A 143 -3.23 -22.21 -7.56
C THR A 143 -1.97 -22.62 -8.33
N GLU A 144 -1.77 -22.07 -9.52
CA GLU A 144 -0.61 -22.36 -10.39
C GLU A 144 0.71 -21.95 -9.74
N ASP A 145 0.75 -20.81 -9.04
CA ASP A 145 1.94 -20.32 -8.35
C ASP A 145 2.14 -20.91 -6.95
N ASN A 146 1.28 -21.87 -6.52
CA ASN A 146 1.34 -22.51 -5.20
C ASN A 146 1.41 -21.50 -4.06
N ILE A 147 0.52 -20.52 -4.06
CA ILE A 147 0.46 -19.48 -3.04
C ILE A 147 0.09 -20.08 -1.69
N GLU A 148 0.85 -19.74 -0.65
CA GLU A 148 0.59 -20.17 0.73
C GLU A 148 -0.45 -19.30 1.42
N ARG A 149 -0.38 -17.98 1.18
CA ARG A 149 -1.26 -17.00 1.82
C ARG A 149 -1.76 -15.97 0.80
N ALA A 150 -3.05 -15.82 0.71
CA ALA A 150 -3.70 -14.79 -0.12
C ALA A 150 -4.50 -13.84 0.76
N VAL A 151 -4.32 -12.54 0.56
CA VAL A 151 -5.08 -11.47 1.21
C VAL A 151 -5.87 -10.72 0.14
N ILE A 152 -7.17 -10.61 0.34
CA ILE A 152 -8.07 -9.92 -0.59
C ILE A 152 -8.69 -8.73 0.14
N GLU A 153 -8.59 -7.53 -0.41
CA GLU A 153 -9.28 -6.38 0.15
C GLU A 153 -10.79 -6.58 0.11
N SER A 154 -11.44 -6.34 1.26
CA SER A 154 -12.86 -6.63 1.46
C SER A 154 -13.72 -5.38 1.43
N ASN A 155 -13.19 -4.25 1.01
CA ASN A 155 -13.97 -3.04 0.79
C ASN A 155 -14.98 -3.29 -0.33
N ASN A 156 -16.18 -2.73 -0.21
CA ASN A 156 -17.18 -2.67 -1.29
C ASN A 156 -17.51 -3.98 -2.05
N GLY A 157 -17.66 -5.09 -1.33
CA GLY A 157 -18.03 -6.39 -1.95
C GLY A 157 -16.92 -7.44 -1.99
N GLY A 158 -15.68 -7.09 -1.64
CA GLY A 158 -14.53 -7.99 -1.67
C GLY A 158 -14.68 -9.27 -0.84
N ARG A 159 -15.57 -9.32 0.16
CA ARG A 159 -15.91 -10.56 0.89
C ARG A 159 -16.60 -11.59 -0.01
N GLY A 160 -17.44 -11.15 -0.93
CA GLY A 160 -18.06 -12.01 -1.93
C GLY A 160 -17.01 -12.56 -2.88
N PHE A 161 -16.19 -11.68 -3.42
CA PHE A 161 -15.06 -12.02 -4.29
C PHE A 161 -14.12 -13.06 -3.63
N ARG A 162 -13.66 -12.80 -2.38
CA ARG A 162 -12.83 -13.76 -1.64
C ARG A 162 -13.46 -15.16 -1.56
N ARG A 163 -14.75 -15.21 -1.23
CA ARG A 163 -15.48 -16.49 -1.10
C ARG A 163 -15.53 -17.26 -2.42
N ASN A 164 -15.74 -16.54 -3.52
CA ASN A 164 -15.79 -17.15 -4.85
C ASN A 164 -14.39 -17.57 -5.32
N VAL A 165 -13.35 -16.79 -5.06
CA VAL A 165 -11.96 -17.19 -5.29
C VAL A 165 -11.61 -18.46 -4.50
N GLU A 166 -11.97 -18.52 -3.22
CA GLU A 166 -11.74 -19.71 -2.38
C GLU A 166 -12.44 -20.95 -2.94
N ASN A 167 -13.70 -20.82 -3.37
CA ASN A 167 -14.45 -21.91 -3.99
C ASN A 167 -13.79 -22.35 -5.30
N ASN A 168 -13.37 -21.43 -6.15
CA ASN A 168 -12.67 -21.76 -7.39
C ASN A 168 -11.31 -22.44 -7.11
N CYS A 169 -10.55 -22.02 -6.10
CA CYS A 169 -9.33 -22.70 -5.66
C CYS A 169 -9.63 -24.16 -5.28
N ARG A 170 -10.68 -24.41 -4.49
CA ARG A 170 -11.08 -25.79 -4.09
C ARG A 170 -11.47 -26.63 -5.29
N ILE A 171 -12.22 -26.08 -6.25
CA ILE A 171 -12.59 -26.78 -7.50
C ILE A 171 -11.33 -27.17 -8.29
N MET A 172 -10.28 -26.33 -8.26
CA MET A 172 -8.99 -26.60 -8.91
C MET A 172 -8.08 -27.53 -8.07
N GLY A 173 -8.56 -28.05 -6.93
CA GLY A 173 -7.80 -28.94 -6.04
C GLY A 173 -6.84 -28.22 -5.08
N ASN A 174 -6.86 -26.89 -5.06
CA ASN A 174 -6.05 -26.10 -4.13
C ASN A 174 -6.76 -25.97 -2.78
N THR A 175 -6.30 -26.75 -1.80
CA THR A 175 -6.81 -26.76 -0.42
C THR A 175 -5.79 -26.26 0.60
N HIS A 176 -4.57 -25.89 0.15
CA HIS A 176 -3.47 -25.48 1.02
C HIS A 176 -3.37 -23.97 1.20
N THR A 177 -3.85 -23.17 0.23
CA THR A 177 -3.80 -21.71 0.32
C THR A 177 -4.71 -21.19 1.42
N ILE A 178 -4.15 -20.40 2.33
CA ILE A 178 -4.91 -19.68 3.35
C ILE A 178 -5.39 -18.36 2.76
N LEU A 179 -6.69 -18.25 2.50
CA LEU A 179 -7.31 -17.01 2.03
C LEU A 179 -7.89 -16.23 3.22
N SER A 180 -7.55 -14.96 3.31
CA SER A 180 -8.09 -14.01 4.29
C SER A 180 -8.59 -12.76 3.60
N ASP A 181 -9.51 -12.06 4.26
CA ASP A 181 -9.93 -10.72 3.84
C ASP A 181 -9.39 -9.67 4.80
N PHE A 182 -9.20 -8.48 4.27
CA PHE A 182 -8.70 -7.33 5.00
C PHE A 182 -9.48 -6.08 4.58
N SER A 183 -10.00 -5.34 5.55
CA SER A 183 -10.69 -4.08 5.29
C SER A 183 -9.71 -2.92 5.43
N GLN A 184 -9.48 -2.20 4.35
CA GLN A 184 -8.61 -1.04 4.36
C GLN A 184 -9.40 0.21 4.79
N THR A 185 -8.89 0.89 5.82
CA THR A 185 -9.51 2.10 6.39
C THR A 185 -8.67 3.36 6.18
N LYS A 186 -7.41 3.21 5.79
CA LYS A 186 -6.51 4.34 5.55
C LYS A 186 -6.72 4.94 4.16
N ASN A 187 -6.47 6.23 4.04
CA ASN A 187 -6.51 6.91 2.75
C ASN A 187 -5.46 6.33 1.77
N LYS A 188 -5.89 5.99 0.57
CA LYS A 188 -5.11 5.34 -0.49
C LYS A 188 -3.83 6.13 -0.83
N GLN A 189 -3.95 7.43 -1.07
CA GLN A 189 -2.80 8.29 -1.42
C GLN A 189 -1.77 8.36 -0.29
N VAL A 190 -2.23 8.40 0.97
CA VAL A 190 -1.35 8.40 2.15
C VAL A 190 -0.58 7.09 2.25
N ARG A 191 -1.23 5.96 2.04
CA ARG A 191 -0.61 4.63 2.04
C ARG A 191 0.49 4.53 0.99
N ILE A 192 0.16 4.89 -0.26
CA ILE A 192 1.10 4.85 -1.39
C ILE A 192 2.32 5.72 -1.11
N ASN A 193 2.11 6.94 -0.61
CA ASN A 193 3.21 7.85 -0.29
C ASN A 193 4.10 7.30 0.84
N THR A 194 3.49 6.78 1.90
CA THR A 194 4.22 6.23 3.06
C THR A 194 5.13 5.07 2.67
N HIS A 195 4.61 4.15 1.85
CA HIS A 195 5.36 2.95 1.46
C HIS A 195 6.15 3.09 0.16
N SER A 196 6.13 4.25 -0.50
CA SER A 196 6.74 4.44 -1.83
C SER A 196 8.23 4.09 -1.87
N ALA A 197 8.98 4.43 -0.83
CA ALA A 197 10.40 4.13 -0.73
C ALA A 197 10.67 2.63 -0.58
N ASP A 198 9.89 1.93 0.25
CA ASP A 198 9.99 0.48 0.42
C ASP A 198 9.62 -0.24 -0.87
N VAL A 199 8.50 0.17 -1.48
CA VAL A 199 8.05 -0.36 -2.77
C VAL A 199 9.13 -0.21 -3.83
N GLN A 200 9.73 0.98 -3.97
CA GLN A 200 10.78 1.23 -4.96
C GLN A 200 12.07 0.44 -4.68
N ASN A 201 12.46 0.33 -3.40
CA ASN A 201 13.74 -0.25 -3.03
C ASN A 201 13.71 -1.76 -2.82
N MET A 202 12.56 -2.33 -2.49
CA MET A 202 12.44 -3.73 -2.09
C MET A 202 11.50 -4.56 -2.99
N THR A 203 11.00 -4.01 -4.09
CA THR A 203 10.27 -4.77 -5.11
C THR A 203 11.22 -5.20 -6.23
N PHE A 204 11.13 -6.48 -6.60
CA PHE A 204 11.90 -7.09 -7.67
C PHE A 204 10.93 -7.71 -8.68
N PHE A 205 11.06 -7.35 -9.95
CA PHE A 205 10.27 -7.90 -11.05
C PHE A 205 11.09 -8.92 -11.86
N PRO A 206 10.45 -9.92 -12.49
CA PRO A 206 11.19 -10.79 -13.40
C PRO A 206 11.69 -10.00 -14.60
N ALA A 207 12.84 -10.40 -15.18
CA ALA A 207 13.35 -9.76 -16.40
C ALA A 207 12.30 -9.77 -17.50
N GLY A 208 12.10 -8.63 -18.17
CA GLY A 208 11.11 -8.46 -19.24
C GLY A 208 9.65 -8.31 -18.79
N TRP A 209 9.41 -8.05 -17.52
CA TRP A 209 8.07 -7.89 -16.94
C TRP A 209 7.25 -6.78 -17.60
N GLU A 210 7.87 -5.74 -18.12
CA GLU A 210 7.24 -4.64 -18.84
C GLU A 210 6.52 -5.11 -20.11
N LYS A 211 7.03 -6.16 -20.75
CA LYS A 211 6.40 -6.81 -21.91
C LYS A 211 5.34 -7.84 -21.47
N ARG A 212 5.55 -8.47 -20.30
CA ARG A 212 4.66 -9.48 -19.75
C ARG A 212 3.38 -8.85 -19.20
N TRP A 213 3.49 -7.68 -18.54
CA TRP A 213 2.37 -6.96 -17.92
C TRP A 213 2.34 -5.48 -18.33
N PRO A 214 2.11 -5.15 -19.61
CA PRO A 214 2.30 -3.80 -20.12
C PRO A 214 1.33 -2.77 -19.52
N LYS A 215 0.07 -3.13 -19.26
CA LYS A 215 -0.90 -2.22 -18.59
C LYS A 215 -0.43 -1.88 -17.17
N PHE A 216 -0.02 -2.87 -16.40
CA PHE A 216 0.49 -2.70 -15.04
C PHE A 216 1.78 -1.86 -15.01
N TYR A 217 2.72 -2.16 -15.90
CA TYR A 217 3.95 -1.37 -16.07
C TYR A 217 3.65 0.10 -16.35
N ASN A 218 2.75 0.39 -17.29
CA ASN A 218 2.41 1.76 -17.65
C ASN A 218 1.72 2.52 -16.49
N ALA A 219 0.87 1.84 -15.73
CA ALA A 219 0.23 2.42 -14.54
C ALA A 219 1.28 2.83 -13.49
N LEU A 220 2.28 1.99 -13.22
CA LEU A 220 3.36 2.32 -12.28
C LEU A 220 4.31 3.39 -12.82
N LYS A 221 4.71 3.29 -14.10
CA LYS A 221 5.65 4.20 -14.74
C LYS A 221 5.16 5.64 -14.77
N GLY A 222 3.87 5.84 -15.00
CA GLY A 222 3.26 7.15 -15.15
C GLY A 222 2.76 7.77 -13.85
N TYR A 223 2.80 7.05 -12.73
CA TYR A 223 2.18 7.48 -11.48
C TYR A 223 2.90 8.66 -10.84
N LYS A 224 2.18 9.76 -10.64
CA LYS A 224 2.69 11.04 -10.14
C LYS A 224 2.45 11.19 -8.64
N LYS A 225 3.38 11.84 -7.96
CA LYS A 225 3.31 12.15 -6.52
C LYS A 225 2.26 13.20 -6.18
N GLU A 226 2.13 14.19 -7.04
CA GLU A 226 1.22 15.32 -6.87
C GLU A 226 -0.27 14.98 -7.01
N GLY A 227 -0.57 13.73 -7.38
CA GLY A 227 -1.95 13.30 -7.64
C GLY A 227 -2.40 13.59 -9.08
N GLY A 228 -3.71 13.56 -9.32
CA GLY A 228 -4.27 13.71 -10.67
C GLY A 228 -3.97 12.50 -11.57
N ASN A 229 -3.73 11.34 -10.97
CA ASN A 229 -3.55 10.08 -11.67
C ASN A 229 -4.93 9.54 -12.10
N GLU A 230 -4.99 8.98 -13.30
CA GLU A 230 -6.22 8.40 -13.84
C GLU A 230 -6.62 7.13 -13.07
N HIS A 231 -5.62 6.32 -12.70
CA HIS A 231 -5.78 5.08 -11.94
C HIS A 231 -4.69 4.98 -10.88
N ASP A 232 -5.03 4.47 -9.71
CA ASP A 232 -4.11 4.22 -8.60
C ASP A 232 -4.09 2.75 -8.13
N ASP A 233 -4.84 1.87 -8.80
CA ASP A 233 -5.02 0.47 -8.40
C ASP A 233 -3.71 -0.32 -8.42
N ALA A 234 -2.84 -0.10 -9.40
CA ALA A 234 -1.56 -0.79 -9.47
C ALA A 234 -0.58 -0.36 -8.37
N PRO A 235 -0.35 0.95 -8.11
CA PRO A 235 0.43 1.42 -6.97
C PRO A 235 -0.14 1.01 -5.62
N ASP A 236 -1.46 1.03 -5.47
CA ASP A 236 -2.12 0.69 -4.22
C ASP A 236 -2.00 -0.80 -3.90
N CYS A 237 -2.29 -1.66 -4.86
CA CYS A 237 -2.09 -3.10 -4.72
C CYS A 237 -0.63 -3.45 -4.39
N LEU A 238 0.34 -2.80 -5.06
CA LEU A 238 1.75 -3.01 -4.77
C LEU A 238 2.12 -2.54 -3.35
N THR A 239 1.55 -1.42 -2.90
CA THR A 239 1.67 -0.93 -1.51
C THR A 239 1.11 -1.95 -0.52
N GLY A 240 -0.04 -2.55 -0.81
CA GLY A 240 -0.65 -3.59 0.02
C GLY A 240 0.26 -4.79 0.25
N THR A 241 1.12 -5.15 -0.71
CA THR A 241 2.11 -6.22 -0.51
C THR A 241 3.12 -5.89 0.60
N PHE A 242 3.43 -4.61 0.81
CA PHE A 242 4.33 -4.14 1.86
C PHE A 242 3.63 -3.99 3.22
N GLU A 243 2.39 -3.56 3.25
CA GLU A 243 1.59 -3.54 4.49
C GLU A 243 1.40 -4.94 5.07
N GLN A 244 1.42 -5.97 4.24
CA GLN A 244 1.33 -7.37 4.65
C GLN A 244 2.69 -8.02 4.99
N ARG A 245 3.80 -7.28 4.91
CA ARG A 245 5.12 -7.82 5.31
C ARG A 245 5.13 -8.11 6.80
N GLY A 246 5.65 -9.27 7.16
CA GLY A 246 5.79 -9.67 8.56
C GLY A 246 4.50 -10.16 9.25
N SER A 247 3.34 -10.00 8.66
CA SER A 247 2.05 -10.39 9.28
C SER A 247 1.85 -11.91 9.46
N GLY A 248 2.82 -12.72 9.04
CA GLY A 248 2.76 -14.19 9.11
C GLY A 248 3.16 -14.84 10.44
N GLY A 249 3.68 -14.08 11.43
CA GLY A 249 4.20 -14.63 12.68
C GLY A 249 3.33 -14.41 13.93
N ASN A 250 2.51 -13.37 13.96
CA ASN A 250 1.91 -12.93 15.23
C ASN A 250 0.45 -13.34 15.47
N ASN A 251 -0.27 -13.85 14.47
CA ASN A 251 -1.67 -14.27 14.70
C ASN A 251 -1.80 -15.63 15.41
N ALA A 252 -0.81 -16.52 15.30
CA ALA A 252 -0.81 -17.78 16.07
C ALA A 252 -0.63 -17.55 17.57
N GLN A 253 0.13 -16.53 17.98
CA GLN A 253 0.30 -16.19 19.40
C GLN A 253 -0.91 -15.45 19.99
N ARG A 254 -1.67 -14.69 19.19
CA ARG A 254 -2.90 -14.04 19.68
C ARG A 254 -4.06 -15.02 19.93
N VAL A 255 -4.14 -16.09 19.14
CA VAL A 255 -5.18 -17.12 19.36
C VAL A 255 -4.83 -18.00 20.55
N ALA A 256 -3.56 -18.33 20.79
CA ALA A 256 -3.13 -19.10 21.94
C ALA A 256 -3.36 -18.39 23.30
N SER A 257 -3.36 -17.05 23.35
CA SER A 257 -3.64 -16.29 24.56
C SER A 257 -5.13 -16.19 24.92
N PHE A 258 -6.04 -16.55 24.01
CA PHE A 258 -7.48 -16.55 24.25
C PHE A 258 -8.01 -17.88 24.83
N PHE A 259 -7.25 -18.98 24.70
CA PHE A 259 -7.64 -20.31 25.20
C PHE A 259 -6.84 -20.77 26.44
N GLY A 260 -6.08 -19.88 27.05
CA GLY A 260 -5.28 -20.17 28.25
C GLY A 260 -5.74 -19.36 29.45
N ARG A 261 -6.96 -19.59 29.91
CA ARG A 261 -7.41 -19.37 31.29
C ARG A 261 -8.57 -20.28 31.61
#